data_d6f66bab5cc6029586582559c580fd33
#
_entry.id   d6f66bab5cc6029586582559c580fd33
#
_cell.length_a   1.000
_cell.length_b   1.000
_cell.length_c   1.000
_cell.angle_alpha   90.00
_cell.angle_beta   90.00
_cell.angle_gamma   90.00
#
_symmetry.space_group_name_H-M   'P 1'
#
loop_
_entity.id
_entity.type
_entity.pdbx_description
1 polymer ?
#
loop_
_entity_poly.entity_id
_entity_poly.type
_entity_poly.pdbx_seq_one_letter_code
_entity_poly.pdbx_strand_id
1 'polypeptide(L)'
;MPLIVIASPKGGVGKTTLTAHMAVILARRGRRVTVLDLDPQNSLRLHMGVSIREQGGFMAHIRERPDWRGSLHATECGAQLLPFGATDPGEVLDIAAALGAEPDLLANPVQQMLRDPDLVLLVDTPPGPGTAIAGLYPMVDLMVMVLLADAGSASLVPQIAANSFMGRGSLARRAAERAVVVLNQFNADTALSAAVLEMAQRALGHRLLGVVARDEAVAEALADKRLLVDGAPGAAEDMQVMADALVRRANLRPPGQRRAGFSALNEWGG
;
A
#
# COMPACT_ATOMS: atom_id res chain seq x y z
N MET A 1 15.13 -4.67 1.75
CA MET A 1 14.20 -3.58 1.44
C MET A 1 12.79 -4.06 1.54
N PRO A 2 11.92 -3.35 2.21
CA PRO A 2 10.57 -3.84 2.40
C PRO A 2 9.66 -3.47 1.22
N LEU A 3 9.00 -4.48 0.69
CA LEU A 3 7.82 -4.38 -0.13
C LEU A 3 6.59 -4.51 0.76
N ILE A 4 5.86 -3.43 0.91
CA ILE A 4 4.65 -3.36 1.75
C ILE A 4 3.44 -3.21 0.85
N VAL A 5 2.53 -4.15 0.92
CA VAL A 5 1.30 -4.15 0.11
C VAL A 5 0.12 -3.75 0.98
N ILE A 6 -0.66 -2.78 0.54
CA ILE A 6 -1.92 -2.39 1.16
C ILE A 6 -3.06 -3.00 0.36
N ALA A 7 -3.82 -3.88 0.99
CA ALA A 7 -4.83 -4.69 0.34
C ALA A 7 -6.14 -4.74 1.15
N SER A 8 -7.23 -5.10 0.50
CA SER A 8 -8.50 -5.40 1.15
C SER A 8 -9.36 -6.29 0.27
N PRO A 9 -10.13 -7.22 0.85
CA PRO A 9 -11.15 -7.98 0.09
C PRO A 9 -12.30 -7.13 -0.40
N LYS A 10 -12.49 -5.92 0.16
CA LYS A 10 -13.62 -5.02 -0.16
C LYS A 10 -13.13 -3.69 -0.73
N GLY A 11 -13.96 -3.08 -1.59
CA GLY A 11 -13.81 -1.71 -2.04
C GLY A 11 -14.26 -0.69 -0.99
N GLY A 12 -13.82 0.57 -1.12
CA GLY A 12 -14.28 1.69 -0.29
C GLY A 12 -13.80 1.67 1.17
N VAL A 13 -12.85 0.83 1.54
CA VAL A 13 -12.35 0.71 2.92
C VAL A 13 -11.26 1.74 3.28
N GLY A 14 -10.82 2.57 2.32
CA GLY A 14 -9.79 3.58 2.54
C GLY A 14 -8.35 3.12 2.28
N LYS A 15 -8.12 2.05 1.49
CA LYS A 15 -6.77 1.59 1.13
C LYS A 15 -5.90 2.71 0.57
N THR A 16 -6.35 3.32 -0.51
CA THR A 16 -5.65 4.40 -1.23
C THR A 16 -5.35 5.59 -0.32
N THR A 17 -6.33 5.97 0.51
CA THR A 17 -6.17 7.03 1.50
C THR A 17 -5.06 6.68 2.50
N LEU A 18 -5.09 5.48 3.08
CA LEU A 18 -4.06 5.04 4.02
C LEU A 18 -2.70 4.88 3.34
N THR A 19 -2.65 4.38 2.10
CA THR A 19 -1.40 4.27 1.32
C THR A 19 -0.75 5.64 1.15
N ALA A 20 -1.52 6.65 0.71
CA ALA A 20 -1.03 8.01 0.52
C ALA A 20 -0.53 8.63 1.83
N HIS A 21 -1.30 8.50 2.93
CA HIS A 21 -0.90 9.01 4.24
C HIS A 21 0.38 8.34 4.75
N MET A 22 0.50 7.01 4.64
CA MET A 22 1.72 6.29 5.02
C MET A 22 2.92 6.75 4.21
N ALA A 23 2.75 6.96 2.89
CA ALA A 23 3.81 7.43 2.03
C ALA A 23 4.35 8.79 2.50
N VAL A 24 3.45 9.74 2.76
CA VAL A 24 3.82 11.09 3.20
C VAL A 24 4.46 11.08 4.57
N ILE A 25 3.87 10.37 5.53
CA ILE A 25 4.40 10.29 6.90
C ILE A 25 5.82 9.69 6.88
N LEU A 26 6.03 8.62 6.13
CA LEU A 26 7.35 7.99 6.03
C LEU A 26 8.35 8.89 5.30
N ALA A 27 7.94 9.59 4.23
CA ALA A 27 8.81 10.53 3.51
C ALA A 27 9.21 11.71 4.39
N ARG A 28 8.27 12.32 5.15
CA ARG A 28 8.55 13.40 6.11
C ARG A 28 9.50 12.96 7.23
N ARG A 29 9.52 11.67 7.56
CA ARG A 29 10.48 11.07 8.49
C ARG A 29 11.83 10.74 7.85
N GLY A 30 12.11 11.29 6.66
CA GLY A 30 13.38 11.18 5.94
C GLY A 30 13.59 9.84 5.23
N ARG A 31 12.53 9.06 4.99
CA ARG A 31 12.64 7.81 4.23
C ARG A 31 12.44 8.07 2.73
N ARG A 32 13.16 7.32 1.92
CA ARG A 32 12.89 7.27 0.48
C ARG A 32 11.71 6.34 0.24
N VAL A 33 10.62 6.90 -0.23
CA VAL A 33 9.36 6.17 -0.44
C VAL A 33 8.96 6.26 -1.91
N THR A 34 8.70 5.12 -2.52
CA THR A 34 8.00 5.04 -3.80
C THR A 34 6.67 4.32 -3.58
N VAL A 35 5.63 4.83 -4.16
CA VAL A 35 4.31 4.20 -4.15
C VAL A 35 3.98 3.71 -5.55
N LEU A 36 3.60 2.46 -5.68
CA LEU A 36 3.14 1.82 -6.91
C LEU A 36 1.63 1.66 -6.84
N ASP A 37 0.92 2.29 -7.77
CA ASP A 37 -0.53 2.15 -7.92
C ASP A 37 -0.85 0.97 -8.85
N LEU A 38 -1.49 -0.06 -8.32
CA LEU A 38 -1.99 -1.21 -9.08
C LEU A 38 -3.51 -1.17 -9.28
N ASP A 39 -4.20 -0.11 -8.78
CA ASP A 39 -5.63 0.04 -8.95
C ASP A 39 -5.95 0.77 -10.26
N PRO A 40 -6.68 0.13 -11.21
CA PRO A 40 -7.09 0.77 -12.47
C PRO A 40 -7.91 2.05 -12.29
N GLN A 41 -8.48 2.28 -11.10
CA GLN A 41 -9.15 3.53 -10.79
C GLN A 41 -8.17 4.71 -10.77
N ASN A 42 -6.86 4.45 -10.63
CA ASN A 42 -5.78 5.43 -10.69
C ASN A 42 -6.05 6.65 -9.77
N SER A 43 -6.68 6.40 -8.61
CA SER A 43 -7.10 7.44 -7.68
C SER A 43 -5.96 7.91 -6.76
N LEU A 44 -4.94 7.08 -6.57
CA LEU A 44 -3.80 7.40 -5.70
C LEU A 44 -3.09 8.69 -6.13
N ARG A 45 -2.99 8.96 -7.43
CA ARG A 45 -2.42 10.19 -7.98
C ARG A 45 -3.10 11.46 -7.43
N LEU A 46 -4.42 11.42 -7.24
CA LEU A 46 -5.18 12.56 -6.72
C LEU A 46 -4.85 12.82 -5.25
N HIS A 47 -4.70 11.76 -4.46
CA HIS A 47 -4.28 11.85 -3.06
C HIS A 47 -2.84 12.39 -2.91
N MET A 48 -2.00 12.16 -3.91
CA MET A 48 -0.60 12.59 -3.90
C MET A 48 -0.34 13.88 -4.67
N GLY A 49 -1.39 14.61 -5.07
CA GLY A 49 -1.29 15.92 -5.71
C GLY A 49 -0.91 15.89 -7.20
N VAL A 50 -0.88 14.70 -7.83
CA VAL A 50 -0.62 14.59 -9.27
C VAL A 50 -1.89 14.92 -10.05
N SER A 51 -1.72 15.73 -11.10
CA SER A 51 -2.86 16.24 -11.89
C SER A 51 -3.64 15.12 -12.57
N ILE A 52 -4.97 15.25 -12.59
CA ILE A 52 -5.87 14.38 -13.39
C ILE A 52 -5.59 14.48 -14.90
N ARG A 53 -4.92 15.55 -15.37
CA ARG A 53 -4.53 15.72 -16.76
C ARG A 53 -3.32 14.85 -17.16
N GLU A 54 -2.54 14.38 -16.18
CA GLU A 54 -1.46 13.43 -16.41
C GLU A 54 -2.07 12.06 -16.77
N GLN A 55 -1.96 11.69 -18.04
CA GLN A 55 -2.55 10.46 -18.56
C GLN A 55 -1.58 9.27 -18.46
N GLY A 56 -0.29 9.55 -18.42
CA GLY A 56 0.75 8.52 -18.37
C GLY A 56 0.71 7.70 -17.08
N GLY A 57 1.18 6.46 -17.16
CA GLY A 57 1.35 5.62 -15.99
C GLY A 57 2.08 4.33 -16.31
N PHE A 58 2.69 3.76 -15.30
CA PHE A 58 3.52 2.58 -15.44
C PHE A 58 2.71 1.34 -15.84
N MET A 59 1.56 1.13 -15.18
CA MET A 59 0.74 -0.06 -15.41
C MET A 59 0.01 -0.02 -16.75
N ALA A 60 -0.44 1.15 -17.20
CA ALA A 60 -1.10 1.33 -18.50
C ALA A 60 -0.20 0.86 -19.66
N HIS A 61 1.12 1.01 -19.53
CA HIS A 61 2.11 0.62 -20.53
C HIS A 61 2.90 -0.66 -20.20
N ILE A 62 2.49 -1.41 -19.18
CA ILE A 62 3.26 -2.55 -18.65
C ILE A 62 3.61 -3.60 -19.73
N ARG A 63 2.74 -3.79 -20.71
CA ARG A 63 2.91 -4.72 -21.84
C ARG A 63 4.07 -4.34 -22.78
N GLU A 64 4.39 -3.04 -22.82
CA GLU A 64 5.50 -2.48 -23.61
C GLU A 64 6.84 -2.57 -22.87
N ARG A 65 6.83 -3.08 -21.62
CA ARG A 65 8.00 -3.20 -20.74
C ARG A 65 8.73 -1.86 -20.54
N PRO A 66 8.00 -0.80 -20.09
CA PRO A 66 8.59 0.51 -19.94
C PRO A 66 9.67 0.51 -18.86
N ASP A 67 10.68 1.39 -19.03
CA ASP A 67 11.54 1.69 -17.90
C ASP A 67 10.69 2.44 -16.82
N TRP A 68 10.52 1.80 -15.68
CA TRP A 68 9.74 2.34 -14.58
C TRP A 68 10.23 3.71 -14.11
N ARG A 69 11.53 4.01 -14.32
CA ARG A 69 12.12 5.30 -13.93
C ARG A 69 11.53 6.46 -14.73
N GLY A 70 11.21 6.22 -15.99
CA GLY A 70 10.55 7.21 -16.86
C GLY A 70 9.10 7.49 -16.48
N SER A 71 8.47 6.61 -15.70
CA SER A 71 7.10 6.75 -15.22
C SER A 71 7.00 7.29 -13.79
N LEU A 72 8.14 7.59 -13.13
CA LEU A 72 8.16 8.13 -11.78
C LEU A 72 7.72 9.59 -11.75
N HIS A 73 6.77 9.90 -10.90
CA HIS A 73 6.34 11.26 -10.59
C HIS A 73 6.86 11.66 -9.20
N ALA A 74 7.61 12.75 -9.15
CA ALA A 74 7.93 13.40 -7.89
C ALA A 74 6.67 14.10 -7.37
N THR A 75 6.39 13.97 -6.08
CA THR A 75 5.24 14.61 -5.44
C THR A 75 5.71 15.67 -4.44
N GLU A 76 4.88 16.67 -4.20
CA GLU A 76 5.18 17.73 -3.22
C GLU A 76 5.33 17.20 -1.79
N CYS A 77 4.78 16.04 -1.51
CA CYS A 77 4.88 15.40 -0.20
C CYS A 77 6.22 14.68 0.04
N GLY A 78 7.13 14.65 -0.95
CA GLY A 78 8.46 14.05 -0.85
C GLY A 78 8.51 12.54 -1.14
N ALA A 79 7.39 11.87 -1.35
CA ALA A 79 7.35 10.52 -1.87
C ALA A 79 7.33 10.53 -3.40
N GLN A 80 7.72 9.43 -4.03
CA GLN A 80 7.59 9.24 -5.48
C GLN A 80 6.38 8.37 -5.78
N LEU A 81 5.72 8.61 -6.90
CA LEU A 81 4.56 7.84 -7.36
C LEU A 81 4.85 7.19 -8.71
N LEU A 82 4.52 5.90 -8.83
CA LEU A 82 4.31 5.19 -10.09
C LEU A 82 2.80 5.01 -10.27
N PRO A 83 2.13 5.87 -11.03
CA PRO A 83 0.68 5.80 -11.20
C PRO A 83 0.30 4.61 -12.08
N PHE A 84 -0.94 4.14 -11.96
CA PHE A 84 -1.48 3.14 -12.88
C PHE A 84 -1.47 3.68 -14.32
N GLY A 85 -1.97 4.86 -14.52
CA GLY A 85 -2.19 5.49 -15.82
C GLY A 85 -3.66 5.47 -16.22
N ALA A 86 -3.99 6.25 -17.24
CA ALA A 86 -5.32 6.26 -17.81
C ALA A 86 -5.52 5.05 -18.73
N THR A 87 -6.60 4.31 -18.52
CA THR A 87 -6.95 3.11 -19.28
C THR A 87 -8.46 3.02 -19.44
N ASP A 88 -8.90 2.37 -20.51
CA ASP A 88 -10.28 1.94 -20.64
C ASP A 88 -10.51 0.54 -20.04
N PRO A 89 -11.77 0.11 -19.86
CA PRO A 89 -12.06 -1.22 -19.29
C PRO A 89 -11.49 -2.39 -20.09
N GLY A 90 -11.35 -2.27 -21.41
CA GLY A 90 -10.77 -3.31 -22.28
C GLY A 90 -9.27 -3.44 -22.01
N GLU A 91 -8.57 -2.31 -21.96
CA GLU A 91 -7.13 -2.27 -21.64
C GLU A 91 -6.83 -2.85 -20.25
N VAL A 92 -7.69 -2.60 -19.26
CA VAL A 92 -7.57 -3.20 -17.92
C VAL A 92 -7.61 -4.73 -17.98
N LEU A 93 -8.53 -5.29 -18.77
CA LEU A 93 -8.63 -6.74 -18.97
C LEU A 93 -7.39 -7.29 -19.68
N ASP A 94 -6.90 -6.60 -20.70
CA ASP A 94 -5.69 -6.97 -21.43
C ASP A 94 -4.45 -6.96 -20.54
N ILE A 95 -4.31 -5.94 -19.68
CA ILE A 95 -3.23 -5.85 -18.68
C ILE A 95 -3.32 -7.03 -17.72
N ALA A 96 -4.51 -7.33 -17.20
CA ALA A 96 -4.72 -8.44 -16.27
C ALA A 96 -4.39 -9.79 -16.92
N ALA A 97 -4.77 -9.99 -18.18
CA ALA A 97 -4.44 -11.19 -18.95
C ALA A 97 -2.93 -11.32 -19.19
N ALA A 98 -2.26 -10.22 -19.58
CA ALA A 98 -0.83 -10.20 -19.79
C ALA A 98 -0.05 -10.53 -18.51
N LEU A 99 -0.43 -9.94 -17.35
CA LEU A 99 0.18 -10.25 -16.07
C LEU A 99 -0.09 -11.67 -15.59
N GLY A 100 -1.23 -12.25 -15.97
CA GLY A 100 -1.54 -13.66 -15.70
C GLY A 100 -0.68 -14.62 -16.51
N ALA A 101 -0.42 -14.27 -17.77
CA ALA A 101 0.42 -15.06 -18.68
C ALA A 101 1.91 -14.88 -18.38
N GLU A 102 2.33 -13.67 -18.04
CA GLU A 102 3.72 -13.31 -17.81
C GLU A 102 3.86 -12.43 -16.53
N PRO A 103 3.92 -13.03 -15.34
CA PRO A 103 4.04 -12.29 -14.07
C PRO A 103 5.32 -11.44 -14.00
N ASP A 104 6.35 -11.80 -14.74
CA ASP A 104 7.65 -11.10 -14.79
C ASP A 104 7.57 -9.69 -15.38
N LEU A 105 6.50 -9.37 -16.12
CA LEU A 105 6.24 -8.01 -16.59
C LEU A 105 6.23 -7.00 -15.40
N LEU A 106 5.68 -7.39 -14.26
CA LEU A 106 5.65 -6.58 -13.06
C LEU A 106 6.73 -6.99 -12.05
N ALA A 107 7.00 -8.29 -11.92
CA ALA A 107 7.94 -8.80 -10.92
C ALA A 107 9.37 -8.29 -11.15
N ASN A 108 9.84 -8.25 -12.39
CA ASN A 108 11.20 -7.79 -12.72
C ASN A 108 11.44 -6.31 -12.39
N PRO A 109 10.58 -5.34 -12.82
CA PRO A 109 10.71 -3.96 -12.39
C PRO A 109 10.68 -3.78 -10.87
N VAL A 110 9.79 -4.48 -10.17
CA VAL A 110 9.72 -4.43 -8.71
C VAL A 110 10.99 -4.97 -8.07
N GLN A 111 11.55 -6.09 -8.56
CA GLN A 111 12.84 -6.59 -8.10
C GLN A 111 13.98 -5.60 -8.32
N GLN A 112 13.97 -4.86 -9.43
CA GLN A 112 14.97 -3.81 -9.67
C GLN A 112 14.84 -2.67 -8.66
N MET A 113 13.61 -2.21 -8.38
CA MET A 113 13.36 -1.19 -7.34
C MET A 113 13.86 -1.66 -5.98
N LEU A 114 13.60 -2.93 -5.65
CA LEU A 114 14.01 -3.54 -4.40
C LEU A 114 15.54 -3.74 -4.26
N ARG A 115 16.36 -3.46 -5.24
CA ARG A 115 17.85 -3.45 -5.11
C ARG A 115 18.37 -2.23 -4.35
N ASP A 116 17.60 -1.15 -4.29
CA ASP A 116 17.97 0.05 -3.54
C ASP A 116 17.72 -0.17 -2.02
N PRO A 117 18.76 -0.28 -1.17
CA PRO A 117 18.60 -0.65 0.24
C PRO A 117 17.88 0.38 1.09
N ASP A 118 17.72 1.60 0.62
CA ASP A 118 17.13 2.71 1.36
C ASP A 118 15.68 3.01 0.94
N LEU A 119 15.19 2.34 -0.12
CA LEU A 119 13.84 2.54 -0.63
C LEU A 119 12.81 1.78 0.23
N VAL A 120 11.68 2.36 0.54
CA VAL A 120 10.44 1.69 0.99
C VAL A 120 9.47 1.69 -0.18
N LEU A 121 9.08 0.52 -0.65
CA LEU A 121 8.09 0.39 -1.71
C LEU A 121 6.73 0.06 -1.11
N LEU A 122 5.79 1.00 -1.24
CA LEU A 122 4.39 0.81 -0.89
C LEU A 122 3.60 0.47 -2.16
N VAL A 123 2.67 -0.47 -2.07
CA VAL A 123 1.83 -0.86 -3.21
C VAL A 123 0.37 -0.70 -2.82
N ASP A 124 -0.34 0.16 -3.53
CA ASP A 124 -1.80 0.25 -3.46
C ASP A 124 -2.43 -0.74 -4.43
N THR A 125 -3.47 -1.46 -3.98
CA THR A 125 -4.06 -2.54 -4.77
C THR A 125 -5.56 -2.32 -5.01
N PRO A 126 -6.10 -2.83 -6.13
CA PRO A 126 -7.54 -2.90 -6.29
C PRO A 126 -8.18 -3.78 -5.20
N PRO A 127 -9.49 -3.67 -4.99
CA PRO A 127 -10.19 -4.55 -4.05
C PRO A 127 -10.19 -6.00 -4.51
N GLY A 128 -10.04 -6.91 -3.57
CA GLY A 128 -10.07 -8.35 -3.83
C GLY A 128 -8.76 -8.92 -4.39
N PRO A 129 -8.78 -10.18 -4.82
CA PRO A 129 -7.62 -10.84 -5.42
C PRO A 129 -7.40 -10.34 -6.86
N GLY A 130 -6.13 -10.17 -7.26
CA GLY A 130 -5.78 -9.74 -8.60
C GLY A 130 -4.51 -10.40 -9.12
N THR A 131 -4.36 -10.49 -10.44
CA THR A 131 -3.20 -11.09 -11.09
C THR A 131 -1.91 -10.30 -10.81
N ALA A 132 -2.00 -8.96 -10.75
CA ALA A 132 -0.86 -8.10 -10.47
C ALA A 132 -0.22 -8.42 -9.11
N ILE A 133 -1.03 -8.49 -8.05
CA ILE A 133 -0.52 -8.78 -6.71
C ILE A 133 -0.02 -10.23 -6.59
N ALA A 134 -0.61 -11.17 -7.33
CA ALA A 134 -0.19 -12.57 -7.29
C ALA A 134 1.27 -12.74 -7.72
N GLY A 135 1.72 -12.01 -8.74
CA GLY A 135 3.12 -11.98 -9.17
C GLY A 135 4.10 -11.41 -8.14
N LEU A 136 3.60 -10.59 -7.21
CA LEU A 136 4.41 -9.97 -6.16
C LEU A 136 4.50 -10.79 -4.86
N TYR A 137 3.64 -11.79 -4.63
CA TYR A 137 3.60 -12.57 -3.37
C TYR A 137 4.95 -13.08 -2.89
N PRO A 138 5.86 -13.57 -3.76
CA PRO A 138 7.17 -14.04 -3.32
C PRO A 138 8.03 -12.95 -2.66
N MET A 139 7.80 -11.69 -3.04
CA MET A 139 8.63 -10.53 -2.64
C MET A 139 7.99 -9.70 -1.51
N VAL A 140 6.71 -9.95 -1.17
CA VAL A 140 6.01 -9.18 -0.13
C VAL A 140 6.64 -9.44 1.23
N ASP A 141 7.11 -8.37 1.89
CA ASP A 141 7.63 -8.43 3.27
C ASP A 141 6.53 -8.22 4.29
N LEU A 142 5.55 -7.37 3.99
CA LEU A 142 4.41 -7.09 4.84
C LEU A 142 3.16 -6.84 4.00
N MET A 143 2.04 -7.45 4.38
CA MET A 143 0.74 -7.19 3.81
C MET A 143 -0.15 -6.51 4.84
N VAL A 144 -0.58 -5.29 4.57
CA VAL A 144 -1.49 -4.53 5.42
C VAL A 144 -2.91 -4.71 4.89
N MET A 145 -3.71 -5.49 5.60
CA MET A 145 -5.11 -5.72 5.28
C MET A 145 -5.97 -4.62 5.91
N VAL A 146 -6.60 -3.80 5.09
CA VAL A 146 -7.49 -2.74 5.55
C VAL A 146 -8.92 -3.26 5.62
N LEU A 147 -9.51 -3.18 6.80
CA LEU A 147 -10.90 -3.56 7.08
C LEU A 147 -11.63 -2.37 7.69
N LEU A 148 -12.94 -2.29 7.48
CA LEU A 148 -13.79 -1.36 8.24
C LEU A 148 -14.17 -1.97 9.59
N ALA A 149 -14.46 -1.14 10.56
CA ALA A 149 -15.05 -1.58 11.83
C ALA A 149 -16.56 -1.85 11.67
N ASP A 150 -16.94 -2.70 10.70
CA ASP A 150 -18.31 -3.06 10.33
C ASP A 150 -18.57 -4.57 10.34
N ALA A 151 -19.83 -4.99 10.32
CA ALA A 151 -20.23 -6.40 10.33
C ALA A 151 -19.71 -7.17 9.12
N GLY A 152 -19.65 -6.52 7.96
CA GLY A 152 -19.18 -7.18 6.75
C GLY A 152 -17.68 -7.47 6.77
N SER A 153 -16.88 -6.60 7.39
CA SER A 153 -15.45 -6.81 7.58
C SER A 153 -15.18 -7.80 8.71
N ALA A 154 -16.01 -7.78 9.76
CA ALA A 154 -15.93 -8.72 10.88
C ALA A 154 -15.94 -10.18 10.42
N SER A 155 -16.75 -10.53 9.41
CA SER A 155 -16.82 -11.88 8.85
C SER A 155 -15.49 -12.38 8.23
N LEU A 156 -14.56 -11.48 7.92
CA LEU A 156 -13.26 -11.79 7.33
C LEU A 156 -12.17 -12.04 8.38
N VAL A 157 -12.36 -11.55 9.61
CA VAL A 157 -11.36 -11.67 10.69
C VAL A 157 -10.97 -13.12 10.97
N PRO A 158 -11.90 -14.11 11.07
CA PRO A 158 -11.53 -15.51 11.26
C PRO A 158 -10.71 -16.08 10.10
N GLN A 159 -11.02 -15.69 8.86
CA GLN A 159 -10.30 -16.14 7.67
C GLN A 159 -8.88 -15.59 7.64
N ILE A 160 -8.70 -14.33 8.04
CA ILE A 160 -7.38 -13.72 8.16
C ILE A 160 -6.58 -14.36 9.28
N ALA A 161 -7.19 -14.61 10.43
CA ALA A 161 -6.56 -15.30 11.55
C ALA A 161 -6.06 -16.70 11.16
N ALA A 162 -6.85 -17.42 10.34
CA ALA A 162 -6.52 -18.76 9.83
C ALA A 162 -5.59 -18.74 8.58
N ASN A 163 -5.14 -17.58 8.09
CA ASN A 163 -4.37 -17.42 6.85
C ASN A 163 -5.06 -18.02 5.60
N SER A 164 -6.38 -18.10 5.58
CA SER A 164 -7.16 -18.73 4.51
C SER A 164 -7.79 -17.75 3.53
N PHE A 165 -7.76 -16.46 3.82
CA PHE A 165 -8.43 -15.40 3.04
C PHE A 165 -7.86 -15.18 1.63
N MET A 166 -6.61 -15.60 1.38
CA MET A 166 -5.95 -15.47 0.07
C MET A 166 -6.00 -16.77 -0.75
N GLY A 167 -6.70 -17.80 -0.28
CA GLY A 167 -6.79 -19.10 -0.93
C GLY A 167 -5.79 -20.12 -0.40
N ARG A 168 -5.70 -21.26 -1.08
CA ARG A 168 -4.98 -22.45 -0.60
C ARG A 168 -3.57 -22.64 -1.19
N GLY A 169 -3.16 -21.81 -2.13
CA GLY A 169 -1.84 -21.91 -2.77
C GLY A 169 -0.69 -21.61 -1.80
N SER A 170 0.46 -22.22 -2.00
CA SER A 170 1.62 -22.06 -1.11
C SER A 170 2.15 -20.61 -1.06
N LEU A 171 2.15 -19.91 -2.18
CA LEU A 171 2.56 -18.51 -2.24
C LEU A 171 1.57 -17.59 -1.54
N ALA A 172 0.27 -17.80 -1.79
CA ALA A 172 -0.80 -17.06 -1.14
C ALA A 172 -0.75 -17.25 0.40
N ARG A 173 -0.50 -18.48 0.88
CA ARG A 173 -0.36 -18.77 2.32
C ARG A 173 0.83 -18.00 2.93
N ARG A 174 2.00 -18.00 2.28
CA ARG A 174 3.18 -17.27 2.76
C ARG A 174 2.93 -15.77 2.85
N ALA A 175 2.24 -15.19 1.87
CA ALA A 175 1.85 -13.79 1.92
C ALA A 175 0.83 -13.53 3.05
N ALA A 176 -0.13 -14.45 3.26
CA ALA A 176 -1.10 -14.36 4.34
C ALA A 176 -0.47 -14.44 5.74
N GLU A 177 0.59 -15.22 5.93
CA GLU A 177 1.36 -15.30 7.18
C GLU A 177 2.04 -13.96 7.55
N ARG A 178 2.33 -13.14 6.54
CA ARG A 178 2.91 -11.79 6.71
C ARG A 178 1.85 -10.69 6.80
N ALA A 179 0.57 -11.05 6.83
CA ALA A 179 -0.52 -10.10 6.89
C ALA A 179 -0.71 -9.56 8.31
N VAL A 180 -0.87 -8.25 8.39
CA VAL A 180 -1.35 -7.51 9.55
C VAL A 180 -2.64 -6.80 9.18
N VAL A 181 -3.44 -6.40 10.15
CA VAL A 181 -4.75 -5.79 9.93
C VAL A 181 -4.78 -4.38 10.48
N VAL A 182 -5.38 -3.47 9.73
CA VAL A 182 -5.78 -2.15 10.19
C VAL A 182 -7.30 -2.09 10.17
N LEU A 183 -7.91 -1.73 11.29
CA LEU A 183 -9.32 -1.36 11.34
C LEU A 183 -9.43 0.13 11.04
N ASN A 184 -10.03 0.46 9.92
CA ASN A 184 -10.22 1.84 9.47
C ASN A 184 -11.67 2.30 9.72
N GLN A 185 -11.86 3.61 9.83
CA GLN A 185 -13.14 4.27 10.07
C GLN A 185 -13.83 3.74 11.34
N PHE A 186 -13.05 3.50 12.39
CA PHE A 186 -13.56 3.11 13.68
C PHE A 186 -14.39 4.26 14.29
N ASN A 187 -15.62 3.94 14.69
CA ASN A 187 -16.48 4.88 15.39
C ASN A 187 -16.69 4.42 16.84
N ALA A 188 -16.12 5.15 17.79
CA ALA A 188 -16.19 4.83 19.22
C ALA A 188 -17.64 4.93 19.79
N ASP A 189 -18.51 5.70 19.13
CA ASP A 189 -19.89 5.91 19.57
C ASP A 189 -20.82 4.74 19.20
N THR A 190 -20.33 3.75 18.44
CA THR A 190 -21.15 2.62 17.99
C THR A 190 -20.75 1.32 18.68
N ALA A 191 -21.73 0.63 19.26
CA ALA A 191 -21.53 -0.69 19.85
C ALA A 191 -20.99 -1.71 18.84
N LEU A 192 -21.37 -1.58 17.55
CA LEU A 192 -20.88 -2.46 16.49
C LEU A 192 -19.37 -2.30 16.29
N SER A 193 -18.85 -1.08 16.15
CA SER A 193 -17.42 -0.84 15.98
C SER A 193 -16.62 -1.37 17.16
N ALA A 194 -17.13 -1.14 18.40
CA ALA A 194 -16.50 -1.67 19.61
C ALA A 194 -16.44 -3.20 19.62
N ALA A 195 -17.54 -3.88 19.26
CA ALA A 195 -17.59 -5.35 19.17
C ALA A 195 -16.64 -5.91 18.10
N VAL A 196 -16.54 -5.24 16.93
CA VAL A 196 -15.61 -5.64 15.86
C VAL A 196 -14.16 -5.48 16.31
N LEU A 197 -13.84 -4.40 17.01
CA LEU A 197 -12.51 -4.18 17.56
C LEU A 197 -12.14 -5.27 18.56
N GLU A 198 -13.03 -5.57 19.51
CA GLU A 198 -12.81 -6.61 20.52
C GLU A 198 -12.58 -7.97 19.86
N MET A 199 -13.40 -8.33 18.87
CA MET A 199 -13.23 -9.57 18.11
C MET A 199 -11.89 -9.60 17.37
N ALA A 200 -11.49 -8.50 16.70
CA ALA A 200 -10.24 -8.40 16.00
C ALA A 200 -9.04 -8.52 16.96
N GLN A 201 -9.09 -7.88 18.11
CA GLN A 201 -8.05 -7.98 19.15
C GLN A 201 -7.88 -9.42 19.63
N ARG A 202 -8.98 -10.12 19.91
CA ARG A 202 -8.96 -11.52 20.37
C ARG A 202 -8.43 -12.47 19.29
N ALA A 203 -8.88 -12.32 18.03
CA ALA A 203 -8.55 -13.25 16.96
C ALA A 203 -7.17 -12.99 16.33
N LEU A 204 -6.73 -11.75 16.24
CA LEU A 204 -5.52 -11.34 15.52
C LEU A 204 -4.35 -11.05 16.47
N GLY A 205 -4.61 -10.64 17.71
CA GLY A 205 -3.59 -10.30 18.68
C GLY A 205 -2.59 -9.27 18.12
N HIS A 206 -1.31 -9.63 18.11
CA HIS A 206 -0.22 -8.79 17.59
C HIS A 206 -0.29 -8.52 16.07
N ARG A 207 -1.18 -9.18 15.33
CA ARG A 207 -1.43 -8.92 13.91
C ARG A 207 -2.40 -7.76 13.70
N LEU A 208 -3.10 -7.28 14.70
CA LEU A 208 -3.81 -6.00 14.64
C LEU A 208 -2.77 -4.88 14.73
N LEU A 209 -2.46 -4.27 13.58
CA LEU A 209 -1.42 -3.25 13.45
C LEU A 209 -1.86 -1.92 14.06
N GLY A 210 -3.13 -1.56 13.88
CA GLY A 210 -3.68 -0.30 14.35
C GLY A 210 -5.17 -0.16 14.09
N VAL A 211 -5.71 0.89 14.65
CA VAL A 211 -7.09 1.33 14.47
C VAL A 211 -7.03 2.79 14.04
N VAL A 212 -7.80 3.18 13.04
CA VAL A 212 -7.89 4.56 12.57
C VAL A 212 -9.32 5.01 12.74
N ALA A 213 -9.51 6.08 13.48
CA ALA A 213 -10.83 6.66 13.77
C ALA A 213 -11.52 7.13 12.47
N ARG A 214 -12.84 7.08 12.48
CA ARG A 214 -13.63 7.79 11.49
C ARG A 214 -13.52 9.29 11.75
N ASP A 215 -13.05 10.01 10.76
CA ASP A 215 -12.80 11.44 10.84
C ASP A 215 -13.17 12.09 9.49
N GLU A 216 -14.17 12.93 9.51
CA GLU A 216 -14.66 13.62 8.32
C GLU A 216 -13.60 14.61 7.78
N ALA A 217 -12.71 15.11 8.64
CA ALA A 217 -11.61 15.98 8.20
C ALA A 217 -10.67 15.31 7.18
N VAL A 218 -10.58 13.97 7.20
CA VAL A 218 -9.82 13.22 6.17
C VAL A 218 -10.48 13.37 4.80
N ALA A 219 -11.82 13.26 4.73
CA ALA A 219 -12.56 13.40 3.48
C ALA A 219 -12.52 14.85 2.98
N GLU A 220 -12.66 15.83 3.87
CA GLU A 220 -12.55 17.26 3.54
C GLU A 220 -11.15 17.61 3.01
N ALA A 221 -10.09 17.14 3.67
CA ALA A 221 -8.73 17.36 3.21
C ALA A 221 -8.51 16.76 1.81
N LEU A 222 -9.04 15.57 1.54
CA LEU A 222 -8.95 14.95 0.21
C LEU A 222 -9.72 15.71 -0.86
N ALA A 223 -10.88 16.27 -0.54
CA ALA A 223 -11.63 17.12 -1.46
C ALA A 223 -10.81 18.35 -1.87
N ASP A 224 -10.01 18.89 -0.94
CA ASP A 224 -9.04 19.97 -1.17
C ASP A 224 -7.70 19.50 -1.78
N LYS A 225 -7.60 18.23 -2.17
CA LYS A 225 -6.35 17.59 -2.67
C LYS A 225 -5.18 17.67 -1.68
N ARG A 226 -5.49 17.60 -0.41
CA ARG A 226 -4.51 17.59 0.70
C ARG A 226 -4.60 16.28 1.48
N LEU A 227 -3.53 15.94 2.16
CA LEU A 227 -3.51 14.83 3.11
C LEU A 227 -3.52 15.37 4.53
N LEU A 228 -4.33 14.77 5.39
CA LEU A 228 -4.41 15.12 6.80
C LEU A 228 -3.28 14.41 7.57
N VAL A 229 -2.08 14.99 7.55
CA VAL A 229 -0.89 14.40 8.23
C VAL A 229 -0.50 15.12 9.51
N ASP A 230 -0.98 16.35 9.67
CA ASP A 230 -0.79 17.19 10.85
C ASP A 230 -2.18 17.63 11.34
N GLY A 231 -2.44 17.54 12.63
CA GLY A 231 -3.75 17.98 13.14
C GLY A 231 -4.00 17.63 14.59
N ALA A 232 -5.21 17.95 15.01
CA ALA A 232 -5.74 17.61 16.34
C ALA A 232 -5.86 16.08 16.51
N PRO A 233 -6.04 15.59 17.75
CA PRO A 233 -6.33 14.17 17.99
C PRO A 233 -7.45 13.64 17.10
N GLY A 234 -7.25 12.47 16.51
CA GLY A 234 -8.16 11.84 15.56
C GLY A 234 -7.43 10.95 14.57
N ALA A 235 -7.98 10.80 13.36
CA ALA A 235 -7.40 9.92 12.35
C ALA A 235 -5.95 10.28 11.98
N ALA A 236 -5.57 11.57 12.02
CA ALA A 236 -4.20 11.99 11.75
C ALA A 236 -3.21 11.40 12.76
N GLU A 237 -3.51 11.49 14.06
CA GLU A 237 -2.69 10.90 15.12
C GLU A 237 -2.66 9.38 15.01
N ASP A 238 -3.80 8.72 14.78
CA ASP A 238 -3.87 7.28 14.58
C ASP A 238 -2.98 6.82 13.42
N MET A 239 -2.95 7.57 12.32
CA MET A 239 -2.10 7.28 11.17
C MET A 239 -0.60 7.46 11.50
N GLN A 240 -0.23 8.40 12.37
CA GLN A 240 1.14 8.53 12.87
C GLN A 240 1.55 7.31 13.72
N VAL A 241 0.67 6.88 14.63
CA VAL A 241 0.86 5.67 15.46
C VAL A 241 0.96 4.42 14.58
N MET A 242 0.09 4.33 13.56
CA MET A 242 0.13 3.24 12.60
C MET A 242 1.44 3.22 11.81
N ALA A 243 1.96 4.38 11.40
CA ALA A 243 3.25 4.47 10.72
C ALA A 243 4.40 3.97 11.62
N ASP A 244 4.39 4.26 12.92
CA ASP A 244 5.35 3.73 13.88
C ASP A 244 5.25 2.20 14.00
N ALA A 245 4.05 1.67 14.06
CA ALA A 245 3.82 0.24 14.10
C ALA A 245 4.29 -0.44 12.81
N LEU A 246 4.04 0.17 11.65
CA LEU A 246 4.50 -0.30 10.34
C LEU A 246 6.03 -0.31 10.25
N VAL A 247 6.70 0.76 10.71
CA VAL A 247 8.18 0.84 10.76
C VAL A 247 8.75 -0.32 11.57
N ARG A 248 8.20 -0.58 12.75
CA ARG A 248 8.63 -1.70 13.61
C ARG A 248 8.34 -3.05 12.96
N ARG A 249 7.14 -3.24 12.42
CA ARG A 249 6.69 -4.52 11.88
C ARG A 249 7.42 -4.92 10.59
N ALA A 250 7.69 -3.96 9.72
CA ALA A 250 8.46 -4.15 8.49
C ALA A 250 9.98 -4.07 8.72
N ASN A 251 10.42 -3.87 9.98
CA ASN A 251 11.84 -3.72 10.35
C ASN A 251 12.56 -2.69 9.47
N LEU A 252 11.93 -1.51 9.29
CA LEU A 252 12.49 -0.44 8.49
C LEU A 252 13.69 0.16 9.20
N ARG A 253 14.82 0.22 8.50
CA ARG A 253 16.06 0.82 9.05
C ARG A 253 15.88 2.32 9.29
N PRO A 254 16.59 2.91 10.26
CA PRO A 254 16.63 4.36 10.41
C PRO A 254 17.09 5.05 9.12
N PRO A 255 16.55 6.25 8.80
CA PRO A 255 17.02 7.03 7.66
C PRO A 255 18.51 7.32 7.74
N GLY A 256 19.21 7.27 6.59
CA GLY A 256 20.65 7.65 6.52
C GLY A 256 21.67 6.62 7.01
N GLN A 257 21.28 5.47 7.53
CA GLN A 257 22.19 4.38 7.86
C GLN A 257 22.56 3.57 6.60
N ARG A 258 23.60 4.01 5.88
CA ARG A 258 24.21 3.19 4.81
C ARG A 258 24.81 1.91 5.40
N ARG A 259 24.69 0.78 4.68
CA ARG A 259 25.51 -0.40 5.01
C ARG A 259 26.98 0.00 4.92
N ALA A 260 27.72 -0.15 6.01
CA ALA A 260 29.16 -0.22 5.94
C ALA A 260 29.51 -1.41 5.02
N GLY A 261 29.92 -1.15 3.76
CA GLY A 261 30.31 -2.21 2.83
C GLY A 261 29.83 -2.05 1.38
N PHE A 262 29.07 -1.03 1.03
CA PHE A 262 28.72 -0.74 -0.40
C PHE A 262 29.25 0.63 -0.82
N SER A 263 30.57 0.80 -0.75
CA SER A 263 31.26 1.91 -1.38
C SER A 263 32.10 1.34 -2.53
N ALA A 264 31.51 1.03 -3.63
CA ALA A 264 32.18 0.89 -4.93
C ALA A 264 31.17 0.40 -5.97
N LEU A 265 30.43 1.31 -6.59
CA LEU A 265 29.85 1.13 -7.93
C LEU A 265 29.14 2.44 -8.36
N ASN A 266 29.73 3.61 -8.05
CA ASN A 266 29.32 4.90 -8.64
C ASN A 266 30.50 5.52 -9.41
N GLU A 267 31.15 4.75 -10.28
CA GLU A 267 32.05 5.25 -11.30
C GLU A 267 31.70 4.60 -12.62
N TRP A 268 30.57 4.98 -13.19
CA TRP A 268 30.31 4.89 -14.62
C TRP A 268 29.75 6.25 -15.05
N GLY A 269 30.67 7.20 -15.24
CA GLY A 269 30.43 8.47 -15.86
C GLY A 269 31.70 8.82 -16.63
N GLY A 270 31.69 8.61 -17.90
CA GLY A 270 32.64 9.04 -18.90
C GLY A 270 31.98 9.01 -20.24
#